data_83809c216b34b5a1b899c5230d1edb58
#
_entry.id   83809c216b34b5a1b899c5230d1edb58
#
_cell.length_a   1.000
_cell.length_b   1.000
_cell.length_c   1.000
_cell.angle_alpha   90.00
_cell.angle_beta   90.00
_cell.angle_gamma   90.00
#
_symmetry.space_group_name_H-M   'P 1'
#
loop_
_entity.id
_entity.type
_entity.pdbx_description
1 polymer ?
#
loop_
_entity_poly.entity_id
_entity_poly.type
_entity_poly.pdbx_seq_one_letter_code
_entity_poly.pdbx_strand_id
1 'polypeptide(L)'
;DALRPQRVSGALDYTAWPSVLPTQSESWIGAKRFEIRRDGRELFCKFAVTDIKAETVEDGNVYEMTVKNGYPQWNVASEPKRTPTITATAEDVEQGVKLIWTCEIDVSGLVRQQATVINTGDGLLEVGKVELGFPVPADATEILTTTGHHLRERSPQRQPLTVGRFEKVSMTGRPDFDATLLLSLGETGFGFTRGNVYSAHVACSGNSVLSAERLPYTTGMLGGGEMLFGGEITLAGGEEYTTPWVCGSFGEGLNEVASRFH
;
A
#
# COMPACT_ATOMS: atom_id res chain seq x y z
N ASP A 1 0.85 3.83 -15.07
CA ASP A 1 2.19 3.24 -15.25
C ASP A 1 3.25 3.80 -14.29
N ALA A 2 3.11 5.04 -13.79
CA ALA A 2 4.09 5.61 -12.86
C ALA A 2 4.09 4.94 -11.46
N LEU A 3 3.03 4.24 -11.09
CA LEU A 3 2.95 3.47 -9.85
C LEU A 3 3.44 2.02 -9.98
N ARG A 4 3.99 1.65 -11.13
CA ARG A 4 4.60 0.35 -11.37
C ARG A 4 6.12 0.47 -11.42
N PRO A 5 6.86 -0.51 -10.87
CA PRO A 5 8.31 -0.54 -11.03
C PRO A 5 8.69 -0.52 -12.50
N GLN A 6 9.57 0.40 -12.89
CA GLN A 6 10.10 0.40 -14.25
C GLN A 6 11.11 -0.73 -14.41
N ARG A 7 11.16 -1.30 -15.62
CA ARG A 7 12.11 -2.35 -15.96
C ARG A 7 13.55 -1.84 -15.84
N VAL A 8 14.28 -2.37 -14.89
CA VAL A 8 15.73 -2.17 -14.80
C VAL A 8 16.40 -3.31 -15.55
N SER A 9 17.00 -2.99 -16.70
CA SER A 9 17.83 -3.87 -17.56
C SER A 9 17.70 -5.38 -17.33
N GLY A 10 16.76 -6.02 -17.98
CA GLY A 10 16.78 -7.47 -18.26
C GLY A 10 16.30 -8.42 -17.16
N ALA A 11 16.23 -8.01 -15.90
CA ALA A 11 16.00 -8.92 -14.78
C ALA A 11 14.56 -8.94 -14.21
N LEU A 12 13.74 -7.91 -14.46
CA LEU A 12 12.38 -7.83 -13.92
C LEU A 12 11.37 -7.65 -15.05
N ASP A 13 10.47 -8.62 -15.18
CA ASP A 13 9.27 -8.43 -15.99
C ASP A 13 8.27 -7.59 -15.17
N TYR A 14 8.25 -6.27 -15.42
CA TYR A 14 7.37 -5.34 -14.71
C TYR A 14 5.87 -5.63 -14.96
N THR A 15 5.53 -6.36 -16.01
CA THR A 15 4.13 -6.76 -16.28
C THR A 15 3.63 -7.78 -15.26
N ALA A 16 4.54 -8.48 -14.59
CA ALA A 16 4.22 -9.41 -13.52
C ALA A 16 3.99 -8.73 -12.15
N TRP A 17 4.33 -7.43 -12.01
CA TRP A 17 4.19 -6.70 -10.77
C TRP A 17 2.92 -5.84 -10.77
N PRO A 18 2.03 -6.00 -9.78
CA PRO A 18 0.86 -5.14 -9.66
C PRO A 18 1.27 -3.71 -9.26
N SER A 19 0.43 -2.73 -9.56
CA SER A 19 0.57 -1.39 -9.01
C SER A 19 0.30 -1.41 -7.50
N VAL A 20 0.75 -0.38 -6.77
CA VAL A 20 0.51 -0.26 -5.31
C VAL A 20 -0.97 -0.08 -4.96
N LEU A 21 -1.75 0.47 -5.88
CA LEU A 21 -3.20 0.60 -5.80
C LEU A 21 -3.80 0.19 -7.16
N PRO A 22 -3.89 -1.13 -7.46
CA PRO A 22 -4.40 -1.58 -8.74
C PRO A 22 -5.92 -1.39 -8.84
N THR A 23 -6.37 -0.89 -9.99
CA THR A 23 -7.78 -0.67 -10.28
C THR A 23 -8.28 -1.57 -11.40
N GLN A 24 -9.60 -1.83 -11.44
CA GLN A 24 -10.22 -2.63 -12.50
C GLN A 24 -10.06 -1.98 -13.87
N SER A 25 -10.02 -0.65 -13.95
CA SER A 25 -9.76 0.09 -15.20
C SER A 25 -8.35 -0.14 -15.76
N GLU A 26 -7.40 -0.59 -14.91
CA GLU A 26 -6.05 -1.02 -15.29
C GLU A 26 -5.95 -2.54 -15.54
N SER A 27 -7.07 -3.21 -15.72
CA SER A 27 -7.17 -4.66 -15.93
C SER A 27 -6.78 -5.50 -14.70
N TRP A 28 -6.91 -4.94 -13.50
CA TRP A 28 -6.76 -5.71 -12.28
C TRP A 28 -7.96 -6.66 -12.11
N ILE A 29 -7.69 -7.96 -12.02
CA ILE A 29 -8.72 -9.00 -11.84
C ILE A 29 -8.78 -9.57 -10.42
N GLY A 30 -7.95 -9.05 -9.51
CA GLY A 30 -8.00 -9.39 -8.09
C GLY A 30 -9.12 -8.68 -7.36
N ALA A 31 -9.12 -8.78 -6.03
CA ALA A 31 -10.08 -8.09 -5.18
C ALA A 31 -9.98 -6.56 -5.34
N LYS A 32 -11.12 -5.89 -5.23
CA LYS A 32 -11.15 -4.42 -5.25
C LYS A 32 -10.34 -3.85 -4.09
N ARG A 33 -9.43 -2.92 -4.42
CA ARG A 33 -8.61 -2.19 -3.46
C ARG A 33 -8.93 -0.71 -3.42
N PHE A 34 -9.64 -0.23 -4.43
CA PHE A 34 -10.13 1.15 -4.53
C PHE A 34 -11.62 1.12 -4.85
N GLU A 35 -12.43 1.72 -4.00
CA GLU A 35 -13.88 1.80 -4.16
C GLU A 35 -14.36 3.18 -3.74
N ILE A 36 -14.92 3.89 -4.69
CA ILE A 36 -15.53 5.20 -4.51
C ILE A 36 -16.88 5.26 -5.23
N ARG A 37 -17.80 6.03 -4.70
CA ARG A 37 -19.15 6.18 -5.27
C ARG A 37 -19.54 7.64 -5.35
N ARG A 38 -20.31 7.97 -6.38
CA ARG A 38 -20.99 9.26 -6.50
C ARG A 38 -22.46 9.00 -6.83
N ASP A 39 -23.37 9.64 -6.07
CA ASP A 39 -24.82 9.43 -6.20
C ASP A 39 -25.22 7.95 -6.17
N GLY A 40 -24.60 7.17 -5.30
CA GLY A 40 -24.83 5.74 -5.14
C GLY A 40 -24.26 4.85 -6.27
N ARG A 41 -23.56 5.43 -7.26
CA ARG A 41 -22.91 4.68 -8.34
C ARG A 41 -21.42 4.55 -8.10
N GLU A 42 -20.91 3.35 -8.23
CA GLU A 42 -19.47 3.10 -8.20
C GLU A 42 -18.78 3.74 -9.40
N LEU A 43 -17.67 4.43 -9.15
CA LEU A 43 -16.83 5.03 -10.19
C LEU A 43 -15.66 4.10 -10.52
N PHE A 44 -15.45 3.89 -11.80
CA PHE A 44 -14.30 3.12 -12.32
C PHE A 44 -13.25 4.09 -12.85
N CYS A 45 -12.48 4.66 -11.94
CA CYS A 45 -11.50 5.67 -12.30
C CYS A 45 -10.37 5.11 -13.15
N LYS A 46 -10.00 5.87 -14.18
CA LYS A 46 -8.82 5.68 -15.02
C LYS A 46 -7.87 6.84 -14.78
N PHE A 47 -6.99 6.67 -13.82
CA PHE A 47 -6.06 7.71 -13.44
C PHE A 47 -4.96 7.96 -14.47
N ALA A 48 -4.74 9.22 -14.80
CA ALA A 48 -3.57 9.70 -15.52
C ALA A 48 -2.62 10.38 -14.52
N VAL A 49 -1.36 9.95 -14.48
CA VAL A 49 -0.35 10.59 -13.63
C VAL A 49 -0.01 11.97 -14.19
N THR A 50 -0.18 13.00 -13.36
CA THR A 50 0.03 14.39 -13.73
C THR A 50 1.32 14.98 -13.18
N ASP A 51 1.81 14.45 -12.05
CA ASP A 51 3.06 14.92 -11.42
C ASP A 51 3.73 13.80 -10.64
N ILE A 52 5.08 13.81 -10.63
CA ILE A 52 5.90 12.94 -9.78
C ILE A 52 7.01 13.79 -9.19
N LYS A 53 7.12 13.76 -7.87
CA LYS A 53 8.22 14.37 -7.11
C LYS A 53 8.94 13.29 -6.33
N ALA A 54 10.26 13.35 -6.32
CA ALA A 54 11.06 12.51 -5.45
C ALA A 54 12.10 13.39 -4.73
N GLU A 55 12.23 13.13 -3.44
CA GLU A 55 13.26 13.72 -2.59
C GLU A 55 14.19 12.61 -2.14
N THR A 56 15.49 12.81 -2.23
CA THR A 56 16.50 11.85 -1.74
C THR A 56 17.57 12.58 -0.94
N VAL A 57 18.29 11.85 -0.11
CA VAL A 57 19.39 12.38 0.73
C VAL A 57 20.69 11.77 0.24
N GLU A 58 21.61 12.63 -0.22
CA GLU A 58 22.99 12.22 -0.57
C GLU A 58 23.97 13.21 0.12
N ASP A 59 25.03 12.68 0.71
CA ASP A 59 26.09 13.46 1.38
C ASP A 59 25.57 14.53 2.37
N GLY A 60 24.44 14.26 3.03
CA GLY A 60 23.80 15.19 3.97
C GLY A 60 22.98 16.30 3.31
N ASN A 61 22.92 16.36 2.00
CA ASN A 61 22.03 17.24 1.24
C ASN A 61 20.78 16.48 0.80
N VAL A 62 19.66 17.18 0.78
CA VAL A 62 18.41 16.68 0.22
C VAL A 62 18.26 17.18 -1.20
N TYR A 63 18.00 16.27 -2.13
CA TYR A 63 17.77 16.57 -3.53
C TYR A 63 16.32 16.33 -3.87
N GLU A 64 15.71 17.28 -4.58
CA GLU A 64 14.38 17.16 -5.14
C GLU A 64 14.46 16.79 -6.62
N MET A 65 13.69 15.79 -7.03
CA MET A 65 13.49 15.49 -8.43
C MET A 65 12.15 16.09 -8.90
N THR A 66 12.20 16.84 -9.98
CA THR A 66 11.01 17.24 -10.73
C THR A 66 11.06 16.70 -12.14
N VAL A 67 9.93 16.37 -12.72
CA VAL A 67 9.86 15.95 -14.14
C VAL A 67 9.49 17.16 -14.99
N LYS A 68 10.41 17.59 -15.85
CA LYS A 68 10.16 18.69 -16.79
C LYS A 68 10.33 18.18 -18.22
N ASN A 69 9.30 18.35 -19.04
CA ASN A 69 9.27 17.87 -20.43
C ASN A 69 9.59 16.36 -20.55
N GLY A 70 9.12 15.54 -19.59
CA GLY A 70 9.36 14.09 -19.58
C GLY A 70 10.75 13.65 -19.08
N TYR A 71 11.60 14.58 -18.63
CA TYR A 71 12.94 14.27 -18.12
C TYR A 71 13.07 14.63 -16.65
N PRO A 72 13.66 13.75 -15.82
CA PRO A 72 13.94 14.04 -14.42
C PRO A 72 15.01 15.12 -14.30
N GLN A 73 14.78 16.08 -13.42
CA GLN A 73 15.75 17.13 -13.04
C GLN A 73 15.90 17.11 -11.53
N TRP A 74 17.15 17.06 -11.05
CA TRP A 74 17.49 17.06 -9.64
C TRP A 74 18.01 18.43 -9.23
N ASN A 75 17.44 18.99 -8.17
CA ASN A 75 17.85 20.25 -7.57
C ASN A 75 18.07 20.04 -6.07
N VAL A 76 18.92 20.84 -5.46
CA VAL A 76 19.06 20.85 -3.99
C VAL A 76 17.77 21.42 -3.40
N ALA A 77 17.18 20.71 -2.45
CA ALA A 77 15.93 21.11 -1.81
C ALA A 77 16.15 22.35 -0.93
N SER A 78 15.22 23.29 -1.02
CA SER A 78 15.24 24.51 -0.21
C SER A 78 14.84 24.25 1.25
N GLU A 79 14.02 23.22 1.50
CA GLU A 79 13.60 22.77 2.83
C GLU A 79 13.81 21.26 2.93
N PRO A 80 14.92 20.79 3.55
CA PRO A 80 15.27 19.37 3.52
C PRO A 80 14.35 18.52 4.40
N LYS A 81 13.63 17.57 3.80
CA LYS A 81 13.07 16.42 4.51
C LYS A 81 14.18 15.38 4.69
N ARG A 82 14.29 14.82 5.89
CA ARG A 82 15.34 13.83 6.22
C ARG A 82 15.04 12.42 5.75
N THR A 83 13.82 12.18 5.24
CA THR A 83 13.35 10.86 4.80
C THR A 83 13.14 10.88 3.29
N PRO A 84 13.82 10.04 2.52
CA PRO A 84 13.57 9.90 1.09
C PRO A 84 12.08 9.67 0.83
N THR A 85 11.50 10.52 -0.01
CA THR A 85 10.06 10.56 -0.25
C THR A 85 9.76 10.62 -1.74
N ILE A 86 8.79 9.83 -2.18
CA ILE A 86 8.21 9.91 -3.53
C ILE A 86 6.76 10.30 -3.39
N THR A 87 6.32 11.32 -4.12
CA THR A 87 4.92 11.72 -4.22
C THR A 87 4.49 11.66 -5.68
N ALA A 88 3.43 10.93 -5.97
CA ALA A 88 2.81 10.88 -7.30
C ALA A 88 1.39 11.43 -7.21
N THR A 89 1.05 12.33 -8.13
CA THR A 89 -0.30 12.86 -8.31
C THR A 89 -0.90 12.29 -9.56
N ALA A 90 -2.13 11.80 -9.47
CA ALA A 90 -2.87 11.26 -10.60
C ALA A 90 -4.31 11.76 -10.57
N GLU A 91 -4.91 11.96 -11.73
CA GLU A 91 -6.26 12.49 -11.85
C GLU A 91 -7.09 11.69 -12.87
N ASP A 92 -8.36 11.51 -12.55
CA ASP A 92 -9.41 11.19 -13.50
C ASP A 92 -10.34 12.39 -13.58
N VAL A 93 -10.11 13.24 -14.58
CA VAL A 93 -10.85 14.50 -14.78
C VAL A 93 -12.32 14.24 -15.11
N GLU A 94 -12.62 13.16 -15.84
CA GLU A 94 -14.00 12.82 -16.23
C GLU A 94 -14.83 12.40 -15.01
N GLN A 95 -14.22 11.67 -14.08
CA GLN A 95 -14.87 11.25 -12.85
C GLN A 95 -14.76 12.29 -11.73
N GLY A 96 -13.96 13.35 -11.91
CA GLY A 96 -13.74 14.39 -10.91
C GLY A 96 -13.07 13.86 -9.64
N VAL A 97 -12.01 13.07 -9.80
CA VAL A 97 -11.27 12.45 -8.69
C VAL A 97 -9.77 12.63 -8.89
N LYS A 98 -9.12 13.11 -7.85
CA LYS A 98 -7.66 13.24 -7.78
C LYS A 98 -7.12 12.33 -6.69
N LEU A 99 -5.99 11.70 -6.96
CA LEU A 99 -5.27 10.83 -6.05
C LEU A 99 -3.85 11.37 -5.87
N ILE A 100 -3.41 11.49 -4.61
CA ILE A 100 -2.03 11.77 -4.26
C ILE A 100 -1.50 10.57 -3.49
N TRP A 101 -0.48 9.89 -4.02
CA TRP A 101 0.19 8.80 -3.35
C TRP A 101 1.56 9.26 -2.87
N THR A 102 1.88 8.95 -1.62
CA THR A 102 3.17 9.25 -0.99
C THR A 102 3.81 7.97 -0.48
N CYS A 103 5.10 7.81 -0.75
CA CYS A 103 5.92 6.70 -0.26
C CYS A 103 7.20 7.24 0.36
N GLU A 104 7.55 6.73 1.52
CA GLU A 104 8.76 7.09 2.27
C GLU A 104 9.54 5.83 2.63
N ILE A 105 10.88 5.96 2.65
CA ILE A 105 11.78 4.91 3.13
C ILE A 105 12.64 5.51 4.22
N ASP A 106 12.53 5.02 5.44
CA ASP A 106 13.33 5.52 6.54
C ASP A 106 14.74 4.88 6.60
N VAL A 107 15.57 5.35 7.51
CA VAL A 107 16.95 4.88 7.68
C VAL A 107 17.06 3.41 8.10
N SER A 108 16.00 2.82 8.66
CA SER A 108 15.94 1.39 9.01
C SER A 108 15.63 0.52 7.78
N GLY A 109 15.18 1.12 6.69
CA GLY A 109 14.66 0.46 5.51
C GLY A 109 13.16 0.10 5.62
N LEU A 110 12.45 0.64 6.62
CA LEU A 110 10.99 0.58 6.67
C LEU A 110 10.41 1.42 5.54
N VAL A 111 9.57 0.81 4.72
CA VAL A 111 8.82 1.49 3.66
C VAL A 111 7.42 1.79 4.18
N ARG A 112 6.96 3.03 4.03
CA ARG A 112 5.59 3.39 4.36
C ARG A 112 4.94 4.15 3.21
N GLN A 113 3.65 3.94 3.03
CA GLN A 113 2.89 4.59 1.98
C GLN A 113 1.51 5.01 2.48
N GLN A 114 0.98 6.08 1.91
CA GLN A 114 -0.38 6.54 2.12
C GLN A 114 -0.95 7.14 0.83
N ALA A 115 -2.26 7.28 0.76
CA ALA A 115 -2.94 7.92 -0.36
C ALA A 115 -3.97 8.93 0.15
N THR A 116 -4.07 10.05 -0.56
CA THR A 116 -5.11 11.06 -0.37
C THR A 116 -6.03 11.06 -1.57
N VAL A 117 -7.32 10.88 -1.33
CA VAL A 117 -8.40 10.97 -2.33
C VAL A 117 -9.04 12.33 -2.21
N ILE A 118 -9.13 13.07 -3.29
CA ILE A 118 -9.72 14.43 -3.35
C ILE A 118 -10.91 14.41 -4.31
N ASN A 119 -12.04 14.92 -3.87
CA ASN A 119 -13.19 15.16 -4.74
C ASN A 119 -12.98 16.45 -5.53
N THR A 120 -12.66 16.35 -6.82
CA THR A 120 -12.50 17.51 -7.72
C THR A 120 -13.73 17.74 -8.59
N GLY A 121 -14.77 16.91 -8.45
CA GLY A 121 -16.03 17.02 -9.18
C GLY A 121 -17.17 17.60 -8.34
N ASP A 122 -18.33 17.71 -8.97
CA ASP A 122 -19.55 18.13 -8.32
C ASP A 122 -20.21 16.99 -7.53
N GLY A 123 -20.97 17.36 -6.49
CA GLY A 123 -21.69 16.42 -5.64
C GLY A 123 -20.82 15.72 -4.60
N LEU A 124 -21.43 14.82 -3.84
CA LEU A 124 -20.75 14.08 -2.78
C LEU A 124 -20.02 12.84 -3.34
N LEU A 125 -18.77 12.67 -2.96
CA LEU A 125 -17.98 11.48 -3.24
C LEU A 125 -17.87 10.63 -1.98
N GLU A 126 -18.44 9.44 -1.99
CA GLU A 126 -18.27 8.45 -0.92
C GLU A 126 -17.01 7.64 -1.17
N VAL A 127 -16.15 7.53 -0.15
CA VAL A 127 -14.96 6.67 -0.16
C VAL A 127 -15.29 5.40 0.61
N GLY A 128 -15.37 4.27 -0.09
CA GLY A 128 -15.68 2.97 0.50
C GLY A 128 -14.46 2.12 0.77
N LYS A 129 -13.37 2.29 -0.02
CA LYS A 129 -12.16 1.50 0.16
C LYS A 129 -10.94 2.16 -0.47
N VAL A 130 -9.83 2.19 0.27
CA VAL A 130 -8.50 2.51 -0.26
C VAL A 130 -7.49 1.59 0.43
N GLU A 131 -7.09 0.51 -0.22
CA GLU A 131 -6.14 -0.48 0.30
C GLU A 131 -4.85 -0.44 -0.52
N LEU A 132 -3.79 0.01 0.09
CA LEU A 132 -2.46 0.07 -0.53
C LEU A 132 -1.72 -1.25 -0.36
N GLY A 133 -0.89 -1.59 -1.32
CA GLY A 133 -0.15 -2.84 -1.30
C GLY A 133 1.30 -2.72 -1.74
N PHE A 134 2.08 -3.68 -1.27
CA PHE A 134 3.45 -3.91 -1.69
C PHE A 134 3.48 -5.18 -2.53
N PRO A 135 4.03 -5.16 -3.75
CA PRO A 135 4.28 -6.38 -4.49
C PRO A 135 5.31 -7.22 -3.75
N VAL A 136 5.08 -8.52 -3.68
CA VAL A 136 6.00 -9.49 -3.06
C VAL A 136 6.40 -10.55 -4.07
N PRO A 137 7.63 -11.10 -4.00
CA PRO A 137 8.11 -12.12 -4.93
C PRO A 137 7.24 -13.39 -4.94
N ALA A 138 7.36 -14.16 -6.01
CA ALA A 138 6.56 -15.37 -6.20
C ALA A 138 6.91 -16.52 -5.24
N ASP A 139 8.08 -16.51 -4.64
CA ASP A 139 8.57 -17.45 -3.64
C ASP A 139 8.03 -17.18 -2.23
N ALA A 140 7.42 -16.04 -1.98
CA ALA A 140 6.68 -15.74 -0.75
C ALA A 140 5.35 -16.50 -0.75
N THR A 141 5.39 -17.76 -0.32
CA THR A 141 4.31 -18.74 -0.47
C THR A 141 3.62 -19.14 0.83
N GLU A 142 4.11 -18.69 1.97
CA GLU A 142 3.54 -18.99 3.29
C GLU A 142 3.11 -17.71 4.01
N ILE A 143 1.89 -17.72 4.53
CA ILE A 143 1.33 -16.67 5.37
C ILE A 143 1.60 -16.99 6.82
N LEU A 144 2.05 -15.99 7.60
CA LEU A 144 1.99 -15.98 9.05
C LEU A 144 1.06 -14.86 9.51
N THR A 145 0.06 -15.23 10.26
CA THR A 145 -0.91 -14.33 10.88
C THR A 145 -1.12 -14.70 12.35
N THR A 146 -1.93 -13.96 13.08
CA THR A 146 -2.30 -14.28 14.45
C THR A 146 -3.81 -14.38 14.59
N THR A 147 -4.24 -15.16 15.55
CA THR A 147 -5.63 -15.25 16.02
C THR A 147 -5.67 -15.41 17.52
N GLY A 148 -6.82 -15.30 18.13
CA GLY A 148 -6.90 -15.53 19.56
C GLY A 148 -8.19 -15.04 20.19
N HIS A 149 -8.23 -15.17 21.49
CA HIS A 149 -9.29 -14.69 22.37
C HIS A 149 -8.68 -14.29 23.72
N HIS A 150 -9.47 -13.74 24.60
CA HIS A 150 -9.03 -13.41 25.97
C HIS A 150 -8.31 -14.60 26.64
N LEU A 151 -7.14 -14.36 27.22
CA LEU A 151 -6.18 -15.34 27.77
C LEU A 151 -5.45 -16.23 26.77
N ARG A 152 -5.67 -16.07 25.47
CA ARG A 152 -4.93 -16.73 24.39
C ARG A 152 -4.83 -15.80 23.20
N GLU A 153 -4.27 -14.63 23.43
CA GLU A 153 -4.15 -13.57 22.45
C GLU A 153 -3.04 -13.89 21.46
N ARG A 154 -3.26 -13.47 20.22
CA ARG A 154 -2.25 -13.45 19.14
C ARG A 154 -1.51 -14.76 18.92
N SER A 155 -2.22 -15.89 19.03
CA SER A 155 -1.68 -17.19 18.70
C SER A 155 -1.28 -17.25 17.22
N PRO A 156 -0.02 -17.61 16.87
CA PRO A 156 0.43 -17.64 15.49
C PRO A 156 -0.25 -18.74 14.69
N GLN A 157 -0.62 -18.40 13.44
CA GLN A 157 -1.21 -19.31 12.47
C GLN A 157 -0.40 -19.24 11.18
N ARG A 158 -0.11 -20.39 10.59
CA ARG A 158 0.59 -20.51 9.31
C ARG A 158 -0.28 -21.26 8.31
N GLN A 159 -0.26 -20.77 7.06
CA GLN A 159 -0.94 -21.43 5.96
C GLN A 159 -0.30 -21.07 4.61
N PRO A 160 -0.43 -21.91 3.58
CA PRO A 160 0.04 -21.57 2.26
C PRO A 160 -0.75 -20.39 1.66
N LEU A 161 -0.06 -19.50 0.93
CA LEU A 161 -0.70 -18.53 0.06
C LEU A 161 -1.03 -19.18 -1.28
N THR A 162 -2.28 -19.54 -1.47
CA THR A 162 -2.81 -20.05 -2.75
C THR A 162 -3.27 -18.90 -3.63
N VAL A 163 -3.59 -19.17 -4.90
CA VAL A 163 -4.27 -18.21 -5.78
C VAL A 163 -5.57 -17.76 -5.12
N GLY A 164 -5.76 -16.45 -5.01
CA GLY A 164 -6.85 -15.82 -4.30
C GLY A 164 -6.36 -14.85 -3.23
N ARG A 165 -7.29 -14.44 -2.36
CA ARG A 165 -7.04 -13.45 -1.31
C ARG A 165 -7.25 -14.05 0.08
N PHE A 166 -6.25 -13.91 0.93
CA PHE A 166 -6.39 -14.01 2.37
C PHE A 166 -6.61 -12.62 2.96
N GLU A 167 -7.50 -12.51 3.92
CA GLU A 167 -7.82 -11.23 4.55
C GLU A 167 -8.00 -11.40 6.06
N LYS A 168 -7.52 -10.44 6.82
CA LYS A 168 -7.74 -10.30 8.24
C LYS A 168 -8.29 -8.91 8.52
N VAL A 169 -9.53 -8.87 9.04
CA VAL A 169 -10.28 -7.64 9.27
C VAL A 169 -10.47 -7.43 10.77
N SER A 170 -10.24 -6.21 11.24
CA SER A 170 -10.59 -5.74 12.58
C SER A 170 -11.72 -4.72 12.46
N MET A 171 -12.88 -4.99 13.07
CA MET A 171 -14.10 -4.17 12.99
C MET A 171 -14.69 -3.78 14.35
N THR A 172 -13.90 -3.90 15.40
CA THR A 172 -14.38 -3.64 16.77
C THR A 172 -14.00 -2.25 17.31
N GLY A 173 -13.58 -1.35 16.39
CA GLY A 173 -13.14 0.01 16.73
C GLY A 173 -11.72 0.09 17.30
N ARG A 174 -11.08 -1.06 17.51
CA ARG A 174 -9.68 -1.19 17.96
C ARG A 174 -9.16 -2.58 17.63
N PRO A 175 -7.83 -2.77 17.51
CA PRO A 175 -7.24 -4.10 17.48
C PRO A 175 -7.59 -4.86 18.74
N ASP A 176 -8.15 -6.05 18.60
CA ASP A 176 -8.58 -6.90 19.71
C ASP A 176 -7.68 -8.15 19.87
N PHE A 177 -8.10 -9.13 20.66
CA PHE A 177 -7.33 -10.33 21.05
C PHE A 177 -6.87 -11.17 19.85
N ASP A 178 -7.64 -11.21 18.78
CA ASP A 178 -7.33 -11.91 17.54
C ASP A 178 -6.64 -11.03 16.50
N ALA A 179 -6.36 -9.77 16.83
CA ALA A 179 -5.83 -8.80 15.88
C ALA A 179 -4.48 -9.24 15.33
N THR A 180 -4.39 -9.24 14.03
CA THR A 180 -3.13 -9.31 13.31
C THR A 180 -2.60 -7.89 13.14
N LEU A 181 -1.59 -7.52 13.95
CA LEU A 181 -0.91 -6.24 13.79
C LEU A 181 0.05 -6.28 12.60
N LEU A 182 0.66 -7.44 12.34
CA LEU A 182 1.53 -7.72 11.22
C LEU A 182 0.99 -8.93 10.46
N LEU A 183 0.76 -8.77 9.16
CA LEU A 183 0.57 -9.88 8.25
C LEU A 183 1.89 -10.12 7.54
N SER A 184 2.42 -11.34 7.63
CA SER A 184 3.69 -11.70 7.03
C SER A 184 3.53 -12.75 5.95
N LEU A 185 4.28 -12.57 4.86
CA LEU A 185 4.49 -13.54 3.80
C LEU A 185 5.96 -13.90 3.73
N GLY A 186 6.27 -15.14 3.44
CA GLY A 186 7.66 -15.56 3.24
C GLY A 186 7.78 -16.87 2.51
N GLU A 187 9.02 -17.29 2.34
CA GLU A 187 9.34 -18.62 1.85
C GLU A 187 8.76 -19.69 2.78
N THR A 188 8.37 -20.84 2.22
CA THR A 188 7.83 -21.93 3.04
C THR A 188 8.79 -22.32 4.17
N GLY A 189 8.32 -22.31 5.40
CA GLY A 189 9.09 -22.67 6.58
C GLY A 189 10.04 -21.57 7.08
N PHE A 190 9.84 -20.32 6.69
CA PHE A 190 10.60 -19.20 7.24
C PHE A 190 10.50 -19.17 8.77
N GLY A 191 11.51 -18.61 9.42
CA GLY A 191 11.62 -18.56 10.87
C GLY A 191 12.04 -17.19 11.38
N PHE A 192 12.53 -17.16 12.61
CA PHE A 192 13.02 -15.91 13.20
C PHE A 192 14.33 -15.39 12.57
N THR A 193 15.17 -16.30 12.04
CA THR A 193 16.52 -16.01 11.53
C THR A 193 16.77 -16.62 10.17
N ARG A 194 15.75 -17.03 9.43
CA ARG A 194 15.91 -17.71 8.13
C ARG A 194 14.72 -17.49 7.22
N GLY A 195 14.97 -17.53 5.92
CA GLY A 195 14.01 -17.38 4.83
C GLY A 195 13.64 -15.91 4.61
N ASN A 196 13.40 -15.54 3.36
CA ASN A 196 12.96 -14.19 3.04
C ASN A 196 11.53 -13.96 3.55
N VAL A 197 11.33 -12.87 4.28
CA VAL A 197 10.06 -12.49 4.89
C VAL A 197 9.70 -11.06 4.52
N TYR A 198 8.43 -10.85 4.22
CA TYR A 198 7.81 -9.56 3.92
C TYR A 198 6.64 -9.36 4.86
N SER A 199 6.53 -8.22 5.51
CA SER A 199 5.44 -7.94 6.44
C SER A 199 4.81 -6.60 6.19
N ALA A 200 3.50 -6.51 6.39
CA ALA A 200 2.75 -5.27 6.31
C ALA A 200 2.02 -4.98 7.62
N HIS A 201 1.90 -3.68 7.93
CA HIS A 201 1.18 -3.13 9.06
C HIS A 201 0.38 -1.90 8.60
N VAL A 202 -0.85 -1.78 9.08
CA VAL A 202 -1.67 -0.57 8.91
C VAL A 202 -1.56 0.25 10.19
N ALA A 203 -1.03 1.47 10.09
CA ALA A 203 -0.83 2.35 11.24
C ALA A 203 -2.15 3.05 11.61
N CYS A 204 -3.14 2.26 11.99
CA CYS A 204 -4.46 2.69 12.43
C CYS A 204 -4.82 1.98 13.72
N SER A 205 -5.28 2.75 14.71
CA SER A 205 -5.79 2.19 15.98
C SER A 205 -7.28 1.83 15.91
N GLY A 206 -7.96 2.15 14.80
CA GLY A 206 -9.35 1.85 14.51
C GLY A 206 -9.55 0.54 13.76
N ASN A 207 -10.63 0.52 12.97
CA ASN A 207 -10.94 -0.59 12.09
C ASN A 207 -9.91 -0.67 10.94
N SER A 208 -9.43 -1.85 10.65
CA SER A 208 -8.40 -2.03 9.63
C SER A 208 -8.50 -3.38 8.93
N VAL A 209 -7.94 -3.46 7.74
CA VAL A 209 -7.80 -4.68 6.97
C VAL A 209 -6.34 -4.89 6.59
N LEU A 210 -5.85 -6.11 6.78
CA LEU A 210 -4.59 -6.61 6.24
C LEU A 210 -4.89 -7.75 5.28
N SER A 211 -4.24 -7.76 4.13
CA SER A 211 -4.51 -8.76 3.09
C SER A 211 -3.25 -9.20 2.36
N ALA A 212 -3.26 -10.46 1.97
CA ALA A 212 -2.30 -11.09 1.06
C ALA A 212 -3.06 -11.69 -0.12
N GLU A 213 -2.64 -11.39 -1.34
CA GLU A 213 -3.33 -11.83 -2.54
C GLU A 213 -2.34 -12.31 -3.60
N ARG A 214 -2.70 -13.39 -4.29
CA ARG A 214 -1.96 -13.92 -5.44
C ARG A 214 -2.89 -14.12 -6.62
N LEU A 215 -2.47 -13.66 -7.78
CA LEU A 215 -3.14 -13.92 -9.05
C LEU A 215 -2.39 -14.99 -9.84
N PRO A 216 -3.08 -15.72 -10.77
CA PRO A 216 -2.46 -16.83 -11.50
C PRO A 216 -1.23 -16.46 -12.35
N TYR A 217 -1.11 -15.20 -12.75
CA TYR A 217 -0.10 -14.74 -13.72
C TYR A 217 0.78 -13.59 -13.20
N THR A 218 0.71 -13.28 -11.92
CA THR A 218 1.52 -12.22 -11.31
C THR A 218 2.11 -12.64 -9.98
N THR A 219 3.01 -11.80 -9.47
CA THR A 219 3.57 -11.92 -8.11
C THR A 219 2.46 -11.70 -7.07
N GLY A 220 2.77 -11.98 -5.81
CA GLY A 220 1.87 -11.69 -4.70
C GLY A 220 1.78 -10.19 -4.40
N MET A 221 0.76 -9.81 -3.66
CA MET A 221 0.58 -8.48 -3.09
C MET A 221 0.26 -8.61 -1.60
N LEU A 222 0.94 -7.83 -0.78
CA LEU A 222 0.75 -7.74 0.66
C LEU A 222 0.45 -6.30 1.04
N GLY A 223 -0.58 -6.04 1.85
CA GLY A 223 -0.92 -4.68 2.25
C GLY A 223 -2.22 -4.59 3.02
N GLY A 224 -2.87 -3.44 2.94
CA GLY A 224 -4.13 -3.20 3.63
C GLY A 224 -4.55 -1.75 3.61
N GLY A 225 -5.40 -1.39 4.54
CA GLY A 225 -5.93 -0.05 4.71
C GLY A 225 -6.87 0.06 5.90
N GLU A 226 -7.49 1.22 6.04
CA GLU A 226 -8.59 1.41 6.97
C GLU A 226 -9.83 0.65 6.47
N MET A 227 -10.54 0.01 7.38
CA MET A 227 -11.82 -0.62 7.11
C MET A 227 -12.92 0.41 7.30
N LEU A 228 -13.42 0.95 6.18
CA LEU A 228 -14.49 1.95 6.17
C LEU A 228 -15.86 1.28 6.02
N PHE A 229 -16.85 1.82 6.72
CA PHE A 229 -18.25 1.47 6.50
C PHE A 229 -18.88 2.37 5.45
N GLY A 230 -19.94 1.89 4.80
CA GLY A 230 -20.67 2.66 3.79
C GLY A 230 -21.17 4.01 4.36
N GLY A 231 -20.83 5.10 3.67
CA GLY A 231 -21.19 6.46 4.07
C GLY A 231 -20.36 7.07 5.21
N GLU A 232 -19.35 6.35 5.74
CA GLU A 232 -18.50 6.86 6.82
C GLU A 232 -17.63 8.04 6.36
N ILE A 233 -17.09 7.96 5.14
CA ILE A 233 -16.33 9.03 4.51
C ILE A 233 -17.09 9.55 3.30
N THR A 234 -17.54 10.79 3.37
CA THR A 234 -18.23 11.50 2.28
C THR A 234 -17.56 12.84 2.08
N LEU A 235 -17.10 13.13 0.87
CA LEU A 235 -16.34 14.31 0.51
C LEU A 235 -17.18 15.24 -0.37
N ALA A 236 -17.41 16.48 0.07
CA ALA A 236 -17.90 17.54 -0.78
C ALA A 236 -16.83 17.97 -1.80
N GLY A 237 -17.22 18.79 -2.79
CA GLY A 237 -16.27 19.31 -3.78
C GLY A 237 -15.11 20.07 -3.11
N GLY A 238 -13.89 19.66 -3.40
CA GLY A 238 -12.65 20.17 -2.81
C GLY A 238 -12.23 19.54 -1.49
N GLU A 239 -13.04 18.67 -0.88
CA GLU A 239 -12.65 17.95 0.33
C GLU A 239 -11.80 16.70 0.00
N GLU A 240 -11.05 16.25 1.01
CA GLU A 240 -10.11 15.15 0.88
C GLU A 240 -10.19 14.16 2.05
N TYR A 241 -9.81 12.93 1.77
CA TYR A 241 -9.57 11.87 2.73
C TYR A 241 -8.17 11.30 2.55
N THR A 242 -7.39 11.24 3.62
CA THR A 242 -6.05 10.63 3.62
C THR A 242 -6.08 9.35 4.42
N THR A 243 -5.61 8.24 3.81
CA THR A 243 -5.53 6.94 4.47
C THR A 243 -4.54 6.96 5.64
N PRO A 244 -4.65 6.04 6.60
CA PRO A 244 -3.53 5.72 7.47
C PRO A 244 -2.29 5.29 6.67
N TRP A 245 -1.12 5.39 7.28
CA TRP A 245 0.09 4.82 6.72
C TRP A 245 0.01 3.30 6.65
N VAL A 246 0.34 2.74 5.51
CA VAL A 246 0.58 1.30 5.34
C VAL A 246 2.08 1.08 5.30
N CYS A 247 2.60 0.39 6.30
CA CYS A 247 4.02 0.16 6.48
C CYS A 247 4.40 -1.23 5.99
N GLY A 248 5.53 -1.33 5.29
CA GLY A 248 6.10 -2.57 4.77
C GLY A 248 7.53 -2.76 5.26
N SER A 249 7.86 -3.97 5.63
CA SER A 249 9.21 -4.38 6.01
C SER A 249 9.58 -5.70 5.33
N PHE A 250 10.87 -5.92 5.12
CA PHE A 250 11.39 -7.16 4.54
C PHE A 250 12.71 -7.54 5.24
N GLY A 251 13.11 -8.79 5.13
CA GLY A 251 14.39 -9.23 5.69
C GLY A 251 14.56 -10.73 5.70
N GLU A 252 15.74 -11.18 6.12
CA GLU A 252 16.01 -12.60 6.38
C GLU A 252 15.53 -12.96 7.80
N GLY A 253 14.35 -13.59 7.83
CA GLY A 253 13.66 -13.95 9.06
C GLY A 253 12.90 -12.82 9.74
N LEU A 254 12.04 -13.20 10.66
CA LEU A 254 11.14 -12.31 11.39
C LEU A 254 11.88 -11.30 12.28
N ASN A 255 13.08 -11.63 12.78
CA ASN A 255 13.84 -10.71 13.63
C ASN A 255 14.29 -9.49 12.84
N GLU A 256 14.78 -9.66 11.63
CA GLU A 256 15.20 -8.54 10.79
C GLU A 256 13.99 -7.69 10.37
N VAL A 257 12.90 -8.35 9.99
CA VAL A 257 11.64 -7.64 9.69
C VAL A 257 11.16 -6.82 10.88
N ALA A 258 11.16 -7.40 12.08
CA ALA A 258 10.70 -6.71 13.29
C ALA A 258 11.59 -5.51 13.67
N SER A 259 12.90 -5.63 13.47
CA SER A 259 13.85 -4.54 13.80
C SER A 259 13.60 -3.26 13.03
N ARG A 260 13.01 -3.35 11.83
CA ARG A 260 12.64 -2.17 11.02
C ARG A 260 11.38 -1.46 11.50
N PHE A 261 10.53 -2.14 12.29
CA PHE A 261 9.34 -1.52 12.88
C PHE A 261 9.63 -0.83 14.23
N HIS A 262 10.82 -1.01 14.78
CA HIS A 262 11.27 -0.46 16.07
C HIS A 262 12.31 0.63 15.88
#